data_c415d91c4afc04f082be81a85977326d
#
_entry.id   c415d91c4afc04f082be81a85977326d
#
_cell.length_a   1.000
_cell.length_b   1.000
_cell.length_c   1.000
_cell.angle_alpha   90.00
_cell.angle_beta   90.00
_cell.angle_gamma   90.00
#
_symmetry.space_group_name_H-M   'P 1'
#
loop_
_entity.id
_entity.type
_entity.pdbx_description
1 polymer ?
#
loop_
_entity_poly.entity_id
_entity_poly.type
_entity_poly.pdbx_seq_one_letter_code
_entity_poly.pdbx_strand_id
1 'polypeptide(L)'
;MLGAGGVLGAAWMTGALVRLQERLPGPVAEVDLIVGTSAGSVLAAALRCRASLAEITAWQHGNVTGQLSESAALAAREGPLPPLPYPRPGSLPLAYAALTLQVPPWVGASGWLPHGRGQHTALRSLAGELHERYQRGRHQHASD
;
A
#
# COMPACT_ATOMS: atom_id res chain seq x y z
N MET A 1 5.11 -13.39 3.90
CA MET A 1 3.87 -12.59 4.08
C MET A 1 4.24 -11.17 4.50
N LEU A 2 3.57 -10.18 3.92
CA LEU A 2 3.72 -8.76 4.24
C LEU A 2 2.43 -8.28 4.93
N GLY A 3 2.55 -7.75 6.14
CA GLY A 3 1.41 -7.42 6.99
C GLY A 3 0.80 -6.04 6.73
N ALA A 4 -0.28 -5.76 7.45
CA ALA A 4 -0.82 -4.42 7.57
C ALA A 4 0.07 -3.56 8.48
N GLY A 5 -0.11 -2.24 8.44
CA GLY A 5 0.63 -1.34 9.34
C GLY A 5 0.68 0.10 8.85
N GLY A 6 -0.07 0.43 7.81
CA GLY A 6 -0.06 1.77 7.23
C GLY A 6 1.34 2.21 6.80
N VAL A 7 1.60 3.50 6.86
CA VAL A 7 2.90 4.09 6.43
C VAL A 7 4.07 3.58 7.26
N LEU A 8 3.91 3.52 8.58
CA LEU A 8 4.96 3.02 9.48
C LEU A 8 5.26 1.54 9.28
N GLY A 9 4.21 0.73 9.09
CA GLY A 9 4.38 -0.69 8.77
C GLY A 9 5.05 -0.91 7.41
N ALA A 10 4.73 -0.09 6.41
CA ALA A 10 5.41 -0.12 5.11
C ALA A 10 6.91 0.16 5.26
N ALA A 11 7.29 1.21 6.00
CA ALA A 11 8.68 1.57 6.23
C ALA A 11 9.44 0.44 6.96
N TRP A 12 8.84 -0.12 8.00
CA TRP A 12 9.43 -1.23 8.74
C TRP A 12 9.61 -2.48 7.86
N MET A 13 8.58 -2.85 7.10
CA MET A 13 8.64 -4.01 6.18
C MET A 13 9.68 -3.81 5.08
N THR A 14 9.81 -2.62 4.54
CA THR A 14 10.84 -2.31 3.54
C THR A 14 12.25 -2.49 4.12
N GLY A 15 12.51 -1.98 5.34
CA GLY A 15 13.77 -2.21 6.03
C GLY A 15 14.06 -3.70 6.28
N ALA A 16 13.04 -4.47 6.69
CA ALA A 16 13.15 -5.90 6.88
C ALA A 16 13.45 -6.64 5.55
N LEU A 17 12.81 -6.24 4.45
CA LEU A 17 13.04 -6.80 3.11
C LEU A 17 14.47 -6.50 2.60
N VAL A 18 14.99 -5.30 2.86
CA VAL A 18 16.38 -4.96 2.53
C VAL A 18 17.34 -5.90 3.26
N ARG A 19 17.13 -6.15 4.54
CA ARG A 19 17.96 -7.08 5.32
C ARG A 19 17.78 -8.54 4.91
N LEU A 20 16.57 -8.92 4.53
CA LEU A 20 16.29 -10.27 4.03
C LEU A 20 17.00 -10.50 2.68
N GLN A 21 16.99 -9.51 1.81
CA GLN A 21 17.66 -9.56 0.50
C GLN A 21 19.15 -9.90 0.61
N GLU A 22 19.84 -9.40 1.64
CA GLU A 22 21.25 -9.69 1.90
C GLU A 22 21.53 -11.18 2.20
N ARG A 23 20.50 -11.92 2.58
CA ARG A 23 20.58 -13.33 3.00
C ARG A 23 19.98 -14.32 2.01
N LEU A 24 19.24 -13.82 1.04
CA LEU A 24 18.62 -14.65 0.01
C LEU A 24 19.61 -14.91 -1.14
N PRO A 25 19.57 -16.09 -1.76
CA PRO A 25 20.40 -16.41 -2.91
C PRO A 25 19.99 -15.66 -4.19
N GLY A 26 18.82 -15.05 -4.22
CA GLY A 26 18.27 -14.32 -5.35
C GLY A 26 17.38 -13.14 -4.91
N PRO A 27 16.84 -12.37 -5.86
CA PRO A 27 16.02 -11.22 -5.57
C PRO A 27 14.75 -11.59 -4.78
N VAL A 28 14.43 -10.81 -3.73
CA VAL A 28 13.21 -11.01 -2.95
C VAL A 28 11.93 -10.90 -3.79
N ALA A 29 12.01 -10.21 -4.92
CA ALA A 29 10.91 -10.09 -5.88
C ALA A 29 10.63 -11.40 -6.67
N GLU A 30 11.59 -12.33 -6.71
CA GLU A 30 11.52 -13.58 -7.49
C GLU A 30 11.06 -14.77 -6.65
N VAL A 31 10.74 -14.58 -5.36
CA VAL A 31 10.14 -15.66 -4.55
C VAL A 31 8.82 -16.13 -5.17
N ASP A 32 8.50 -17.42 -5.03
CA ASP A 32 7.33 -18.04 -5.69
C ASP A 32 6.02 -17.35 -5.35
N LEU A 33 5.81 -16.97 -4.08
CA LEU A 33 4.58 -16.38 -3.59
C LEU A 33 4.83 -15.22 -2.63
N ILE A 34 4.22 -14.07 -2.91
CA ILE A 34 4.15 -12.94 -1.98
C ILE A 34 2.68 -12.72 -1.62
N VAL A 35 2.39 -12.77 -0.33
CA VAL A 35 1.07 -12.46 0.21
C VAL A 35 1.16 -11.15 1.00
N GLY A 36 0.32 -10.19 0.66
CA GLY A 36 0.31 -8.87 1.27
C GLY A 36 -1.08 -8.41 1.71
N THR A 37 -1.15 -7.69 2.82
CA THR A 37 -2.38 -7.09 3.35
C THR A 37 -2.16 -5.60 3.58
N SER A 38 -3.08 -4.73 3.12
CA SER A 38 -2.98 -3.27 3.27
C SER A 38 -1.64 -2.75 2.71
N ALA A 39 -0.82 -2.06 3.52
CA ALA A 39 0.51 -1.58 3.12
C ALA A 39 1.39 -2.70 2.52
N GLY A 40 1.29 -3.92 3.05
CA GLY A 40 1.99 -5.08 2.51
C GLY A 40 1.52 -5.49 1.12
N SER A 41 0.26 -5.23 0.75
CA SER A 41 -0.21 -5.49 -0.62
C SER A 41 0.38 -4.51 -1.64
N VAL A 42 0.57 -3.25 -1.24
CA VAL A 42 1.24 -2.24 -2.06
C VAL A 42 2.70 -2.62 -2.30
N LEU A 43 3.41 -3.03 -1.24
CA LEU A 43 4.79 -3.51 -1.35
C LEU A 43 4.88 -4.77 -2.22
N ALA A 44 3.97 -5.73 -2.05
CA ALA A 44 3.92 -6.94 -2.88
C ALA A 44 3.72 -6.61 -4.36
N ALA A 45 2.81 -5.68 -4.67
CA ALA A 45 2.57 -5.21 -6.04
C ALA A 45 3.81 -4.52 -6.62
N ALA A 46 4.44 -3.62 -5.86
CA ALA A 46 5.65 -2.93 -6.28
C ALA A 46 6.78 -3.92 -6.63
N LEU A 47 7.03 -4.90 -5.75
CA LEU A 47 8.04 -5.94 -5.99
C LEU A 47 7.72 -6.76 -7.24
N ARG A 48 6.46 -7.19 -7.43
CA ARG A 48 6.04 -7.95 -8.62
C ARG A 48 6.09 -7.14 -9.92
N CYS A 49 5.95 -5.81 -9.83
CA CYS A 49 6.18 -4.89 -10.94
C CYS A 49 7.67 -4.54 -11.12
N ARG A 50 8.58 -5.30 -10.52
CA ARG A 50 10.04 -5.14 -10.61
C ARG A 50 10.56 -3.79 -10.08
N ALA A 51 9.85 -3.17 -9.14
CA ALA A 51 10.42 -2.06 -8.38
C ALA A 51 11.50 -2.62 -7.46
N SER A 52 12.70 -2.04 -7.51
CA SER A 52 13.77 -2.41 -6.61
C SER A 52 13.50 -1.93 -5.18
N LEU A 53 14.08 -2.59 -4.19
CA LEU A 53 13.97 -2.14 -2.79
C LEU A 53 14.53 -0.72 -2.61
N ALA A 54 15.56 -0.36 -3.37
CA ALA A 54 16.12 0.99 -3.36
C ALA A 54 15.11 2.03 -3.87
N GLU A 55 14.39 1.75 -4.96
CA GLU A 55 13.33 2.63 -5.47
C GLU A 55 12.17 2.76 -4.47
N ILE A 56 11.74 1.65 -3.85
CA ILE A 56 10.69 1.65 -2.83
C ILE A 56 11.12 2.48 -1.62
N THR A 57 12.36 2.34 -1.17
CA THR A 57 12.91 3.11 -0.07
C THR A 57 12.97 4.61 -0.42
N ALA A 58 13.48 4.95 -1.60
CA ALA A 58 13.52 6.32 -2.09
C ALA A 58 12.12 6.95 -2.17
N TRP A 59 11.15 6.20 -2.67
CA TRP A 59 9.75 6.62 -2.72
C TRP A 59 9.17 6.91 -1.31
N GLN A 60 9.44 6.04 -0.33
CA GLN A 60 8.98 6.25 1.05
C GLN A 60 9.62 7.47 1.72
N HIS A 61 10.82 7.83 1.33
CA HIS A 61 11.51 9.05 1.79
C HIS A 61 11.09 10.31 1.01
N GLY A 62 10.18 10.20 0.05
CA GLY A 62 9.76 11.32 -0.80
C GLY A 62 10.84 11.78 -1.77
N ASN A 63 11.86 10.96 -2.03
CA ASN A 63 12.91 11.26 -2.99
C ASN A 63 12.40 11.10 -4.41
N VAL A 64 12.43 12.18 -5.17
CA VAL A 64 11.90 12.30 -6.54
C VAL A 64 12.90 11.77 -7.59
N THR A 65 13.70 10.78 -7.24
CA THR A 65 14.69 10.20 -8.16
C THR A 65 14.22 8.82 -8.62
N GLY A 66 14.13 8.64 -9.93
CA GLY A 66 13.77 7.34 -10.53
C GLY A 66 12.39 7.29 -11.19
N GLN A 67 11.95 6.09 -11.52
CA GLN A 67 10.72 5.86 -12.28
C GLN A 67 9.42 6.03 -11.44
N LEU A 68 9.53 6.14 -10.12
CA LEU A 68 8.40 6.39 -9.20
C LEU A 68 8.37 7.87 -8.73
N SER A 69 8.90 8.78 -9.54
CA SER A 69 9.11 10.18 -9.16
C SER A 69 7.83 10.97 -9.00
N GLU A 70 6.83 10.72 -9.84
CA GLU A 70 5.56 11.44 -9.80
C GLU A 70 4.74 11.06 -8.56
N SER A 71 4.60 9.77 -8.28
CA SER A 71 3.90 9.30 -7.08
C SER A 71 4.62 9.71 -5.79
N ALA A 72 5.96 9.76 -5.78
CA ALA A 72 6.74 10.23 -4.65
C ALA A 72 6.51 11.73 -4.39
N ALA A 73 6.49 12.55 -5.45
CA ALA A 73 6.21 13.98 -5.34
C ALA A 73 4.78 14.25 -4.82
N LEU A 74 3.80 13.45 -5.25
CA LEU A 74 2.42 13.53 -4.76
C LEU A 74 2.32 13.11 -3.30
N ALA A 75 2.98 12.00 -2.91
CA ALA A 75 3.01 11.55 -1.52
C ALA A 75 3.62 12.58 -0.58
N ALA A 76 4.68 13.25 -1.01
CA ALA A 76 5.29 14.34 -0.24
C ALA A 76 4.36 15.55 -0.06
N ARG A 77 3.49 15.83 -1.04
CA ARG A 77 2.50 16.91 -0.99
C ARG A 77 1.27 16.57 -0.13
N GLU A 78 0.81 15.33 -0.17
CA GLU A 78 -0.37 14.88 0.59
C GLU A 78 -0.10 14.80 2.10
N GLY A 79 1.18 14.79 2.51
CA GLY A 79 1.58 14.65 3.90
C GLY A 79 1.43 13.23 4.45
N PRO A 80 1.87 12.98 5.70
CA PRO A 80 1.94 11.63 6.27
C PRO A 80 0.58 11.03 6.63
N LEU A 81 -0.45 11.85 6.71
CA LEU A 81 -1.80 11.40 7.07
C LEU A 81 -2.83 11.91 6.06
N PRO A 82 -3.71 11.04 5.56
CA PRO A 82 -4.84 11.49 4.76
C PRO A 82 -5.73 12.43 5.59
N PRO A 83 -6.40 13.41 4.95
CA PRO A 83 -7.33 14.27 5.65
C PRO A 83 -8.38 13.43 6.36
N LEU A 84 -8.69 13.81 7.61
CA LEU A 84 -9.73 13.14 8.39
C LEU A 84 -11.03 13.10 7.58
N PRO A 85 -11.60 11.93 7.37
CA PRO A 85 -12.82 11.82 6.61
C PRO A 85 -13.97 12.52 7.37
N TYR A 86 -14.86 13.18 6.65
CA TYR A 86 -16.06 13.77 7.25
C TYR A 86 -16.90 12.70 7.93
N PRO A 87 -17.40 12.94 9.16
CA PRO A 87 -18.28 12.01 9.82
C PRO A 87 -19.55 11.81 8.98
N ARG A 88 -19.78 10.61 8.51
CA ARG A 88 -21.02 10.19 7.85
C ARG A 88 -21.66 9.10 8.70
N PRO A 89 -22.98 9.07 8.80
CA PRO A 89 -23.64 7.95 9.46
C PRO A 89 -23.22 6.65 8.78
N GLY A 90 -22.72 5.71 9.56
CA GLY A 90 -22.30 4.40 9.09
C GLY A 90 -23.47 3.60 8.54
N SER A 91 -23.20 2.40 8.09
CA SER A 91 -24.20 1.50 7.53
C SER A 91 -25.30 1.20 8.56
N LEU A 92 -26.55 1.58 8.24
CA LEU A 92 -27.74 1.25 9.04
C LEU A 92 -27.82 -0.24 9.44
N PRO A 93 -27.46 -1.22 8.55
CA PRO A 93 -27.38 -2.63 8.92
C PRO A 93 -26.40 -2.92 10.04
N LEU A 94 -25.23 -2.27 10.09
CA LEU A 94 -24.23 -2.44 11.14
C LEU A 94 -24.71 -1.85 12.48
N ALA A 95 -25.37 -0.70 12.46
CA ALA A 95 -25.98 -0.11 13.65
C ALA A 95 -27.10 -1.01 14.21
N TYR A 96 -27.93 -1.58 13.33
CA TYR A 96 -28.98 -2.52 13.71
C TYR A 96 -28.39 -3.84 14.27
N ALA A 97 -27.35 -4.38 13.63
CA ALA A 97 -26.65 -5.58 14.13
C ALA A 97 -26.00 -5.33 15.50
N ALA A 98 -25.45 -4.15 15.73
CA ALA A 98 -24.88 -3.78 17.03
C ALA A 98 -25.93 -3.72 18.15
N LEU A 99 -27.15 -3.30 17.82
CA LEU A 99 -28.27 -3.28 18.78
C LEU A 99 -28.84 -4.67 19.07
N THR A 100 -28.83 -5.59 18.10
CA THR A 100 -29.46 -6.89 18.21
C THR A 100 -28.53 -8.01 18.71
N LEU A 101 -27.21 -7.89 18.47
CA LEU A 101 -26.23 -8.94 18.75
C LEU A 101 -25.47 -8.76 20.07
N GLN A 102 -25.91 -7.85 20.96
CA GLN A 102 -25.23 -7.57 22.25
C GLN A 102 -23.71 -7.41 22.13
N VAL A 103 -23.23 -6.85 21.01
CA VAL A 103 -21.80 -6.59 20.81
C VAL A 103 -21.35 -5.42 21.69
N PRO A 104 -20.08 -5.40 22.12
CA PRO A 104 -19.54 -4.31 22.91
C PRO A 104 -19.75 -2.94 22.24
N PRO A 105 -19.99 -1.86 23.00
CA PRO A 105 -20.34 -0.53 22.46
C PRO A 105 -19.33 0.03 21.45
N TRP A 106 -18.04 -0.29 21.60
CA TRP A 106 -16.99 0.12 20.66
C TRP A 106 -17.09 -0.55 19.28
N VAL A 107 -17.67 -1.76 19.20
CA VAL A 107 -17.93 -2.43 17.91
C VAL A 107 -19.11 -1.73 17.21
N GLY A 108 -20.14 -1.33 17.95
CA GLY A 108 -21.23 -0.51 17.43
C GLY A 108 -20.74 0.87 16.98
N ALA A 109 -19.84 1.49 17.78
CA ALA A 109 -19.24 2.77 17.44
C ALA A 109 -18.37 2.70 16.17
N SER A 110 -17.77 1.57 15.84
CA SER A 110 -17.02 1.39 14.59
C SER A 110 -17.88 1.56 13.33
N GLY A 111 -19.18 1.26 13.41
CA GLY A 111 -20.14 1.52 12.33
C GLY A 111 -20.43 3.00 12.08
N TRP A 112 -20.10 3.87 13.04
CA TRP A 112 -20.20 5.33 12.93
C TRP A 112 -18.89 5.98 12.52
N LEU A 113 -17.80 5.20 12.44
CA LEU A 113 -16.54 5.72 11.94
C LEU A 113 -16.70 6.10 10.47
N PRO A 114 -16.23 7.29 10.08
CA PRO A 114 -16.38 7.77 8.73
C PRO A 114 -15.67 6.81 7.78
N HIS A 115 -16.39 6.27 6.82
CA HIS A 115 -15.82 5.54 5.71
C HIS A 115 -15.21 6.59 4.78
N GLY A 116 -13.91 6.85 4.99
CA GLY A 116 -13.20 7.87 4.23
C GLY A 116 -13.18 7.52 2.75
N ARG A 117 -13.80 8.35 1.95
CA ARG A 117 -13.44 8.50 0.56
C ARG A 117 -12.18 9.37 0.48
N GLY A 118 -11.09 8.93 1.09
CA GLY A 118 -9.80 9.53 0.89
C GLY A 118 -9.42 9.32 -0.56
N GLN A 119 -9.29 10.39 -1.33
CA GLN A 119 -8.66 10.32 -2.63
C GLN A 119 -7.16 10.18 -2.36
N HIS A 120 -6.66 8.97 -2.32
CA HIS A 120 -5.22 8.69 -2.24
C HIS A 120 -4.61 8.90 -3.64
N THR A 121 -4.40 10.15 -4.01
CA THR A 121 -3.88 10.53 -5.32
C THR A 121 -2.50 9.93 -5.54
N ALA A 122 -1.66 9.95 -4.50
CA ALA A 122 -0.33 9.33 -4.53
C ALA A 122 -0.38 7.81 -4.78
N LEU A 123 -1.28 7.09 -4.12
CA LEU A 123 -1.44 5.65 -4.35
C LEU A 123 -2.02 5.33 -5.73
N ARG A 124 -2.88 6.18 -6.25
CA ARG A 124 -3.42 6.03 -7.61
C ARG A 124 -2.34 6.27 -8.66
N SER A 125 -1.51 7.30 -8.49
CA SER A 125 -0.37 7.58 -9.35
C SER A 125 0.65 6.42 -9.29
N LEU A 126 0.99 5.95 -8.11
CA LEU A 126 1.86 4.78 -7.93
C LEU A 126 1.30 3.54 -8.65
N ALA A 127 0.01 3.27 -8.52
CA ALA A 127 -0.62 2.16 -9.22
C ALA A 127 -0.53 2.31 -10.75
N GLY A 128 -0.67 3.52 -11.29
CA GLY A 128 -0.47 3.84 -12.71
C GLY A 128 0.95 3.56 -13.16
N GLU A 129 1.95 4.09 -12.47
CA GLU A 129 3.37 3.88 -12.75
C GLU A 129 3.76 2.39 -12.71
N LEU A 130 3.25 1.63 -11.72
CA LEU A 130 3.47 0.19 -11.62
C LEU A 130 2.79 -0.58 -12.75
N HIS A 131 1.58 -0.18 -13.15
CA HIS A 131 0.86 -0.80 -14.25
C HIS A 131 1.60 -0.63 -15.58
N GLU A 132 2.06 0.56 -15.89
CA GLU A 132 2.85 0.84 -17.10
C GLU A 132 4.16 0.03 -17.12
N ARG A 133 4.82 -0.08 -15.96
CA ARG A 133 6.04 -0.89 -15.81
C ARG A 133 5.78 -2.36 -16.09
N TYR A 134 4.69 -2.91 -15.57
CA TYR A 134 4.28 -4.28 -15.79
C TYR A 134 3.99 -4.55 -17.28
N GLN A 135 3.30 -3.64 -17.96
CA GLN A 135 3.01 -3.75 -19.39
C GLN A 135 4.30 -3.75 -20.24
N ARG A 136 5.23 -2.84 -19.96
CA ARG A 136 6.52 -2.80 -20.65
C ARG A 136 7.32 -4.11 -20.48
N GLY A 137 7.34 -4.67 -19.28
CA GLY A 137 8.01 -5.96 -19.04
C GLY A 137 7.41 -7.13 -19.79
N ARG A 138 6.07 -7.14 -19.96
CA ARG A 138 5.39 -8.19 -20.74
C ARG A 138 5.73 -8.12 -22.23
N HIS A 139 5.83 -6.92 -22.80
CA HIS A 139 6.18 -6.76 -24.21
C HIS A 139 7.61 -7.20 -24.54
N GLN A 140 8.55 -7.02 -23.62
CA GLN A 140 9.93 -7.49 -23.78
C GLN A 140 10.04 -9.02 -23.82
N HIS A 141 9.31 -9.72 -22.97
CA HIS A 141 9.29 -11.19 -22.95
C HIS A 141 8.48 -11.84 -24.10
N ALA A 142 7.67 -11.09 -24.82
CA ALA A 142 6.93 -11.58 -25.98
C ALA A 142 7.72 -11.41 -27.29
N SER A 143 8.87 -10.74 -27.24
CA SER A 143 9.73 -10.43 -28.38
C SER A 143 11.01 -11.28 -28.43
N ASP A 144 11.28 -12.03 -27.35
CA ASP A 144 12.36 -13.03 -27.22
C ASP A 144 11.80 -14.44 -27.44
#